data_61d181fe876ccc931e75b13f4e6e224e
#
_entry.id   61d181fe876ccc931e75b13f4e6e224e
#
_cell.length_a   1.000
_cell.length_b   1.000
_cell.length_c   1.000
_cell.angle_alpha   90.00
_cell.angle_beta   90.00
_cell.angle_gamma   90.00
#
_symmetry.space_group_name_H-M   'P 1'
#
loop_
_entity.id
_entity.type
_entity.pdbx_description
1 polymer ?
#
loop_
_entity_poly.entity_id
_entity_poly.type
_entity_poly.pdbx_seq_one_letter_code
_entity_poly.pdbx_strand_id
1 'polypeptide(L)'
;MQKGQVRKAISGFYYVYVDGQTYQTRGRGNFRVKNMAPLIGDFVDFESDNLTEGVLLDIYPRKNELVRPTVANVDCGVIVMSAIEPDFSSYLVDRFLVYLEANNISPIIYVTKIDLLDDKAKADMLQYKTYYEAIGYTMILSDYPDTSSLDELVQTMGKGMAVFMGQSGAGKSTLLNQLMPELDLLTGEISTALGRGRHTTRHVELHPVGEALIADTPGFSTIDLIDIEAVDLPSFFPDFEALRDQCRFGGCMHINEPNCRVKEAVASGEVAPYRYEHYLQFHEEIVGRKPMYIKKNKR
;
A
#
# COMPACT_ATOMS: atom_id res chain seq x y z
N MET A 1 25.44 -21.92 1.84
CA MET A 1 24.03 -21.47 1.98
C MET A 1 24.04 -20.11 2.65
N GLN A 2 23.43 -19.12 2.01
CA GLN A 2 23.39 -17.72 2.46
C GLN A 2 21.91 -17.29 2.50
N LYS A 3 21.58 -16.33 3.39
CA LYS A 3 20.26 -15.72 3.46
C LYS A 3 20.33 -14.32 2.88
N GLY A 4 19.36 -13.96 1.99
CA GLY A 4 19.29 -12.64 1.40
C GLY A 4 17.86 -12.22 1.06
N GLN A 5 17.72 -11.01 0.52
CA GLN A 5 16.44 -10.47 0.07
C GLN A 5 16.41 -10.29 -1.44
N VAL A 6 15.35 -10.76 -2.08
CA VAL A 6 15.12 -10.52 -3.52
C VAL A 6 14.77 -9.06 -3.73
N ARG A 7 15.64 -8.29 -4.38
CA ARG A 7 15.41 -6.86 -4.66
C ARG A 7 14.99 -6.55 -6.08
N LYS A 8 15.20 -7.50 -7.01
CA LYS A 8 14.87 -7.36 -8.43
C LYS A 8 14.58 -8.71 -9.05
N ALA A 9 13.67 -8.76 -10.03
CA ALA A 9 13.38 -9.96 -10.80
C ALA A 9 13.23 -9.62 -12.28
N ILE A 10 14.03 -10.24 -13.16
CA ILE A 10 14.04 -9.99 -14.61
C ILE A 10 14.23 -11.31 -15.35
N SER A 11 13.33 -11.60 -16.29
CA SER A 11 13.46 -12.71 -17.24
C SER A 11 13.82 -14.06 -16.59
N GLY A 12 13.23 -14.33 -15.40
CA GLY A 12 13.47 -15.58 -14.67
C GLY A 12 14.73 -15.61 -13.81
N PHE A 13 15.44 -14.50 -13.75
CA PHE A 13 16.52 -14.28 -12.77
C PHE A 13 16.00 -13.46 -11.59
N TYR A 14 16.52 -13.78 -10.40
CA TYR A 14 16.27 -13.09 -9.15
C TYR A 14 17.58 -12.53 -8.63
N TYR A 15 17.58 -11.26 -8.31
CA TYR A 15 18.75 -10.55 -7.78
C TYR A 15 18.60 -10.46 -6.28
N VAL A 16 19.43 -11.23 -5.57
CA VAL A 16 19.41 -11.35 -4.11
C VAL A 16 20.48 -10.47 -3.51
N TYR A 17 20.10 -9.60 -2.60
CA TYR A 17 21.01 -8.70 -1.89
C TYR A 17 21.40 -9.27 -0.53
N VAL A 18 22.70 -9.26 -0.25
CA VAL A 18 23.30 -9.65 1.04
C VAL A 18 24.51 -8.75 1.29
N ASP A 19 24.57 -8.10 2.45
CA ASP A 19 25.75 -7.38 2.97
C ASP A 19 26.49 -6.50 1.93
N GLY A 20 25.73 -5.68 1.20
CA GLY A 20 26.28 -4.76 0.20
C GLY A 20 26.51 -5.37 -1.19
N GLN A 21 26.28 -6.67 -1.37
CA GLN A 21 26.45 -7.36 -2.64
C GLN A 21 25.15 -7.88 -3.22
N THR A 22 25.06 -7.89 -4.55
CA THR A 22 23.90 -8.43 -5.28
C THR A 22 24.31 -9.66 -6.06
N TYR A 23 23.62 -10.77 -5.82
CA TYR A 23 23.83 -12.06 -6.48
C TYR A 23 22.73 -12.33 -7.49
N GLN A 24 23.09 -12.59 -8.73
CA GLN A 24 22.14 -13.06 -9.73
C GLN A 24 21.90 -14.55 -9.54
N THR A 25 20.64 -14.93 -9.35
CA THR A 25 20.25 -16.30 -9.04
C THR A 25 19.13 -16.79 -9.97
N ARG A 26 18.96 -18.11 -10.03
CA ARG A 26 17.79 -18.75 -10.67
C ARG A 26 17.03 -19.59 -9.68
N GLY A 27 15.70 -19.63 -9.82
CA GLY A 27 14.86 -20.52 -9.03
C GLY A 27 15.09 -21.99 -9.41
N ARG A 28 15.19 -22.89 -8.41
CA ARG A 28 15.15 -24.35 -8.67
C ARG A 28 13.79 -24.73 -9.28
N GLY A 29 13.78 -25.78 -10.11
CA GLY A 29 12.56 -26.32 -10.70
C GLY A 29 11.46 -26.71 -9.69
N ASN A 30 11.84 -26.92 -8.43
CA ASN A 30 10.97 -27.25 -7.31
C ASN A 30 9.97 -26.14 -6.95
N PHE A 31 10.29 -24.86 -7.21
CA PHE A 31 9.35 -23.74 -7.01
C PHE A 31 8.13 -23.82 -7.94
N ARG A 32 8.32 -24.31 -9.16
CA ARG A 32 7.20 -24.57 -10.10
C ARG A 32 6.30 -25.70 -9.61
N VAL A 33 6.87 -26.72 -8.97
CA VAL A 33 6.11 -27.86 -8.43
C VAL A 33 5.30 -27.43 -7.20
N LYS A 34 5.85 -26.56 -6.36
CA LYS A 34 5.18 -26.01 -5.16
C LYS A 34 4.19 -24.87 -5.50
N ASN A 35 4.08 -24.48 -6.77
CA ASN A 35 3.26 -23.34 -7.24
C ASN A 35 3.61 -22.02 -6.53
N MET A 36 4.86 -21.84 -6.10
CA MET A 36 5.34 -20.72 -5.30
C MET A 36 6.50 -20.03 -6.04
N ALA A 37 6.18 -18.95 -6.75
CA ALA A 37 7.20 -18.14 -7.42
C ALA A 37 7.86 -17.18 -6.42
N PRO A 38 9.20 -16.98 -6.45
CA PRO A 38 9.84 -15.93 -5.68
C PRO A 38 9.33 -14.55 -6.11
N LEU A 39 9.08 -13.68 -5.14
CA LEU A 39 8.62 -12.31 -5.34
C LEU A 39 9.71 -11.32 -4.88
N ILE A 40 9.62 -10.10 -5.37
CA ILE A 40 10.41 -9.00 -4.85
C ILE A 40 10.00 -8.74 -3.40
N GLY A 41 11.01 -8.56 -2.54
CA GLY A 41 10.80 -8.47 -1.09
C GLY A 41 10.92 -9.80 -0.34
N ASP A 42 10.91 -10.96 -1.03
CA ASP A 42 11.10 -12.25 -0.37
C ASP A 42 12.47 -12.37 0.28
N PHE A 43 12.49 -12.94 1.48
CA PHE A 43 13.70 -13.46 2.07
C PHE A 43 13.90 -14.90 1.62
N VAL A 44 15.13 -15.22 1.18
CA VAL A 44 15.43 -16.49 0.53
C VAL A 44 16.73 -17.08 1.04
N ASP A 45 16.81 -18.40 1.03
CA ASP A 45 18.08 -19.12 1.07
C ASP A 45 18.59 -19.34 -0.35
N PHE A 46 19.88 -19.11 -0.56
CA PHE A 46 20.51 -19.35 -1.84
C PHE A 46 21.96 -19.84 -1.70
N GLU A 47 22.50 -20.40 -2.74
CA GLU A 47 23.90 -20.75 -2.90
C GLU A 47 24.46 -20.10 -4.16
N SER A 48 25.67 -19.57 -4.07
CA SER A 48 26.40 -19.02 -5.21
C SER A 48 27.89 -19.03 -4.93
N ASP A 49 28.65 -19.45 -5.93
CA ASP A 49 30.13 -19.41 -5.90
C ASP A 49 30.69 -18.09 -6.45
N ASN A 50 29.84 -17.30 -7.12
CA ASN A 50 30.16 -16.00 -7.70
C ASN A 50 28.90 -15.11 -7.78
N LEU A 51 29.01 -13.88 -8.27
CA LEU A 51 27.88 -12.92 -8.29
C LEU A 51 26.85 -13.19 -9.39
N THR A 52 27.09 -14.14 -10.31
CA THR A 52 26.26 -14.30 -11.54
C THR A 52 25.59 -15.66 -11.69
N GLU A 53 25.94 -16.66 -10.90
CA GLU A 53 25.54 -18.07 -11.09
C GLU A 53 24.95 -18.69 -9.81
N GLY A 54 24.08 -17.96 -9.12
CA GLY A 54 23.45 -18.43 -7.91
C GLY A 54 22.18 -19.26 -8.16
N VAL A 55 21.78 -20.05 -7.15
CA VAL A 55 20.59 -20.87 -7.16
C VAL A 55 19.79 -20.61 -5.89
N LEU A 56 18.52 -20.23 -6.03
CA LEU A 56 17.55 -20.12 -4.93
C LEU A 56 17.20 -21.51 -4.42
N LEU A 57 17.27 -21.70 -3.11
CA LEU A 57 17.01 -22.97 -2.45
C LEU A 57 15.63 -23.02 -1.82
N ASP A 58 15.28 -21.98 -1.05
CA ASP A 58 13.99 -21.88 -0.36
C ASP A 58 13.55 -20.43 -0.17
N ILE A 59 12.26 -20.24 0.11
CA ILE A 59 11.63 -18.94 0.38
C ILE A 59 11.09 -18.97 1.81
N TYR A 60 11.43 -17.96 2.60
CA TYR A 60 10.91 -17.82 3.97
C TYR A 60 9.43 -17.46 3.94
N PRO A 61 8.67 -17.80 5.01
CA PRO A 61 7.27 -17.38 5.12
C PRO A 61 7.12 -15.87 4.96
N ARG A 62 6.19 -15.47 4.11
CA ARG A 62 5.83 -14.07 3.88
C ARG A 62 4.95 -13.57 5.00
N LYS A 63 5.17 -12.34 5.48
CA LYS A 63 4.23 -11.67 6.40
C LYS A 63 2.99 -11.16 5.66
N ASN A 64 3.16 -10.74 4.41
CA ASN A 64 2.10 -10.35 3.49
C ASN A 64 2.57 -10.51 2.04
N GLU A 65 1.61 -10.50 1.12
CA GLU A 65 1.85 -10.55 -0.32
C GLU A 65 0.83 -9.67 -1.03
N LEU A 66 1.30 -8.73 -1.83
CA LEU A 66 0.45 -7.91 -2.68
C LEU A 66 0.41 -8.47 -4.10
N VAL A 67 -0.78 -8.45 -4.70
CA VAL A 67 -0.98 -8.93 -6.09
C VAL A 67 -0.61 -7.84 -7.10
N ARG A 68 -0.84 -6.59 -6.75
CA ARG A 68 -0.52 -5.41 -7.56
C ARG A 68 -0.03 -4.27 -6.65
N PRO A 69 1.27 -3.94 -6.71
CA PRO A 69 2.35 -4.65 -7.40
C PRO A 69 2.58 -6.04 -6.80
N THR A 70 3.16 -6.94 -7.59
CA THR A 70 3.50 -8.29 -7.10
C THR A 70 4.76 -8.21 -6.25
N VAL A 71 4.60 -7.99 -4.96
CA VAL A 71 5.67 -7.83 -3.96
C VAL A 71 5.27 -8.52 -2.66
N ALA A 72 6.25 -8.89 -1.85
CA ALA A 72 6.05 -9.54 -0.56
C ALA A 72 6.78 -8.81 0.56
N ASN A 73 6.35 -9.03 1.81
CA ASN A 73 7.00 -8.50 3.00
C ASN A 73 7.02 -6.97 3.07
N VAL A 74 5.94 -6.32 2.64
CA VAL A 74 5.76 -4.86 2.72
C VAL A 74 5.54 -4.45 4.18
N ASP A 75 6.24 -3.41 4.63
CA ASP A 75 6.12 -2.85 5.99
C ASP A 75 5.13 -1.70 6.04
N CYS A 76 5.22 -0.78 5.07
CA CYS A 76 4.32 0.37 5.04
C CYS A 76 3.82 0.68 3.63
N GLY A 77 2.63 1.29 3.57
CA GLY A 77 1.98 1.79 2.36
C GLY A 77 1.83 3.30 2.43
N VAL A 78 2.50 4.03 1.54
CA VAL A 78 2.38 5.48 1.44
C VAL A 78 1.24 5.81 0.49
N ILE A 79 0.14 6.32 1.04
CA ILE A 79 -1.04 6.78 0.30
C ILE A 79 -0.82 8.21 -0.14
N VAL A 80 -0.46 8.42 -1.40
CA VAL A 80 -0.21 9.75 -1.96
C VAL A 80 -1.49 10.32 -2.53
N MET A 81 -1.99 11.38 -1.92
CA MET A 81 -3.18 12.11 -2.32
C MET A 81 -2.81 13.54 -2.72
N SER A 82 -3.60 14.14 -3.60
CA SER A 82 -3.50 15.56 -3.91
C SER A 82 -4.54 16.34 -3.11
N ALA A 83 -4.19 17.52 -2.64
CA ALA A 83 -5.14 18.45 -2.03
C ALA A 83 -6.03 19.11 -3.09
N ILE A 84 -5.50 19.31 -4.31
CA ILE A 84 -6.20 19.92 -5.43
C ILE A 84 -5.67 19.34 -6.76
N GLU A 85 -6.53 19.19 -7.75
CA GLU A 85 -6.20 18.68 -9.11
C GLU A 85 -5.34 17.41 -9.14
N PRO A 86 -5.94 16.26 -8.81
CA PRO A 86 -7.35 16.04 -8.48
C PRO A 86 -7.69 16.41 -7.03
N ASP A 87 -8.97 16.70 -6.76
CA ASP A 87 -9.43 17.05 -5.44
C ASP A 87 -9.18 15.94 -4.41
N PHE A 88 -8.94 16.34 -3.17
CA PHE A 88 -8.77 15.40 -2.06
C PHE A 88 -10.04 14.55 -1.88
N SER A 89 -9.86 13.26 -1.79
CA SER A 89 -10.95 12.31 -1.58
C SER A 89 -10.71 11.45 -0.35
N SER A 90 -11.41 11.78 0.74
CA SER A 90 -11.40 10.96 1.95
C SER A 90 -11.93 9.54 1.70
N TYR A 91 -12.84 9.37 0.73
CA TYR A 91 -13.30 8.05 0.28
C TYR A 91 -12.17 7.17 -0.27
N LEU A 92 -11.31 7.75 -1.11
CA LEU A 92 -10.15 7.01 -1.64
C LEU A 92 -9.11 6.75 -0.55
N VAL A 93 -8.87 7.71 0.35
CA VAL A 93 -8.00 7.49 1.52
C VAL A 93 -8.48 6.29 2.30
N ASP A 94 -9.75 6.28 2.71
CA ASP A 94 -10.35 5.20 3.50
C ASP A 94 -10.30 3.86 2.79
N ARG A 95 -10.48 3.84 1.46
CA ARG A 95 -10.37 2.64 0.65
C ARG A 95 -8.96 2.07 0.64
N PHE A 96 -7.93 2.94 0.53
CA PHE A 96 -6.53 2.53 0.65
C PHE A 96 -6.20 2.05 2.07
N LEU A 97 -6.71 2.73 3.10
CA LEU A 97 -6.53 2.33 4.50
C LEU A 97 -7.08 0.92 4.75
N VAL A 98 -8.32 0.65 4.36
CA VAL A 98 -8.93 -0.69 4.48
C VAL A 98 -8.09 -1.76 3.78
N TYR A 99 -7.57 -1.47 2.59
CA TYR A 99 -6.72 -2.41 1.87
C TYR A 99 -5.39 -2.69 2.60
N LEU A 100 -4.75 -1.66 3.15
CA LEU A 100 -3.49 -1.80 3.88
C LEU A 100 -3.69 -2.54 5.21
N GLU A 101 -4.73 -2.19 5.97
CA GLU A 101 -5.11 -2.87 7.21
C GLU A 101 -5.39 -4.36 6.97
N ALA A 102 -6.17 -4.69 5.93
CA ALA A 102 -6.47 -6.07 5.56
C ALA A 102 -5.22 -6.90 5.20
N ASN A 103 -4.14 -6.24 4.77
CA ASN A 103 -2.86 -6.87 4.46
C ASN A 103 -1.81 -6.74 5.59
N ASN A 104 -2.17 -6.23 6.76
CA ASN A 104 -1.27 -5.94 7.87
C ASN A 104 -0.07 -5.07 7.46
N ILE A 105 -0.34 -4.00 6.72
CA ILE A 105 0.64 -3.02 6.24
C ILE A 105 0.34 -1.68 6.89
N SER A 106 1.33 -1.06 7.55
CA SER A 106 1.16 0.22 8.22
C SER A 106 0.93 1.35 7.22
N PRO A 107 -0.18 2.10 7.31
CA PRO A 107 -0.47 3.20 6.37
C PRO A 107 0.25 4.49 6.77
N ILE A 108 0.68 5.25 5.74
CA ILE A 108 1.11 6.65 5.86
C ILE A 108 0.34 7.44 4.83
N ILE A 109 -0.38 8.48 5.23
CA ILE A 109 -1.10 9.37 4.31
C ILE A 109 -0.19 10.57 3.99
N TYR A 110 0.14 10.78 2.71
CA TYR A 110 0.93 11.91 2.28
C TYR A 110 0.14 12.77 1.28
N VAL A 111 -0.12 14.03 1.64
CA VAL A 111 -0.94 14.94 0.84
C VAL A 111 -0.06 15.98 0.17
N THR A 112 -0.09 15.99 -1.16
CA THR A 112 0.68 16.92 -2.01
C THR A 112 -0.11 18.17 -2.32
N LYS A 113 0.56 19.21 -2.87
CA LYS A 113 -0.01 20.44 -3.41
C LYS A 113 -0.77 21.28 -2.37
N ILE A 114 -0.40 21.19 -1.11
CA ILE A 114 -0.96 22.01 -0.02
C ILE A 114 -0.64 23.50 -0.23
N ASP A 115 0.50 23.79 -0.86
CA ASP A 115 0.94 25.15 -1.26
C ASP A 115 -0.06 25.87 -2.18
N LEU A 116 -0.83 25.13 -2.97
CA LEU A 116 -1.81 25.67 -3.90
C LEU A 116 -3.19 25.98 -3.26
N LEU A 117 -3.41 25.60 -2.03
CA LEU A 117 -4.68 25.81 -1.30
C LEU A 117 -4.75 27.24 -0.73
N ASP A 118 -5.97 27.79 -0.70
CA ASP A 118 -6.28 28.97 0.10
C ASP A 118 -6.34 28.65 1.61
N ASP A 119 -6.42 29.67 2.44
CA ASP A 119 -6.39 29.51 3.90
C ASP A 119 -7.59 28.67 4.43
N LYS A 120 -8.76 28.78 3.79
CA LYS A 120 -9.93 28.00 4.17
C LYS A 120 -9.74 26.52 3.85
N ALA A 121 -9.31 26.19 2.65
CA ALA A 121 -9.04 24.81 2.24
C ALA A 121 -7.89 24.18 3.05
N LYS A 122 -6.88 24.98 3.44
CA LYS A 122 -5.84 24.53 4.38
C LYS A 122 -6.41 24.18 5.76
N ALA A 123 -7.32 25.00 6.27
CA ALA A 123 -7.99 24.72 7.55
C ALA A 123 -8.83 23.44 7.48
N ASP A 124 -9.55 23.21 6.37
CA ASP A 124 -10.31 21.98 6.16
C ASP A 124 -9.38 20.76 6.08
N MET A 125 -8.22 20.88 5.42
CA MET A 125 -7.23 19.81 5.36
C MET A 125 -6.62 19.48 6.72
N LEU A 126 -6.41 20.48 7.57
CA LEU A 126 -5.96 20.28 8.95
C LEU A 126 -7.00 19.53 9.80
N GLN A 127 -8.31 19.68 9.53
CA GLN A 127 -9.33 18.88 10.21
C GLN A 127 -9.22 17.40 9.83
N TYR A 128 -8.99 17.07 8.55
CA TYR A 128 -8.71 15.69 8.15
C TYR A 128 -7.46 15.14 8.84
N LYS A 129 -6.36 15.91 8.85
CA LYS A 129 -5.14 15.52 9.54
C LYS A 129 -5.40 15.22 11.01
N THR A 130 -6.04 16.13 11.72
CA THR A 130 -6.38 15.96 13.13
C THR A 130 -7.21 14.69 13.39
N TYR A 131 -8.18 14.43 12.53
CA TYR A 131 -9.02 13.24 12.67
C TYR A 131 -8.25 11.95 12.41
N TYR A 132 -7.53 11.85 11.28
CA TYR A 132 -6.77 10.63 10.97
C TYR A 132 -5.68 10.34 11.99
N GLU A 133 -5.01 11.37 12.52
CA GLU A 133 -4.02 11.21 13.59
C GLU A 133 -4.66 10.77 14.92
N ALA A 134 -5.84 11.28 15.24
CA ALA A 134 -6.56 10.86 16.45
C ALA A 134 -6.97 9.38 16.43
N ILE A 135 -7.18 8.79 15.26
CA ILE A 135 -7.49 7.37 15.12
C ILE A 135 -6.26 6.49 14.84
N GLY A 136 -5.04 7.06 14.96
CA GLY A 136 -3.77 6.32 14.94
C GLY A 136 -3.02 6.29 13.62
N TYR A 137 -3.45 7.02 12.59
CA TYR A 137 -2.73 7.13 11.33
C TYR A 137 -1.77 8.31 11.31
N THR A 138 -0.66 8.18 10.61
CA THR A 138 0.20 9.34 10.31
C THR A 138 -0.28 10.02 9.03
N MET A 139 -0.53 11.34 9.08
CA MET A 139 -0.89 12.15 7.92
C MET A 139 0.07 13.33 7.77
N ILE A 140 0.87 13.30 6.71
CA ILE A 140 1.89 14.30 6.38
C ILE A 140 1.32 15.23 5.30
N LEU A 141 1.36 16.52 5.55
CA LEU A 141 1.01 17.54 4.56
C LEU A 141 2.30 18.09 3.94
N SER A 142 2.39 18.04 2.61
CA SER A 142 3.56 18.53 1.88
C SER A 142 3.78 20.04 2.11
N ASP A 143 4.98 20.43 2.39
CA ASP A 143 5.41 21.81 2.65
C ASP A 143 6.18 22.42 1.48
N TYR A 144 6.02 21.89 0.27
CA TYR A 144 6.69 22.40 -0.92
C TYR A 144 6.62 23.96 -1.01
N PRO A 145 7.73 24.66 -1.31
CA PRO A 145 9.02 24.12 -1.78
C PRO A 145 9.98 23.67 -0.67
N ASP A 146 9.60 23.72 0.60
CA ASP A 146 10.37 23.17 1.70
C ASP A 146 10.42 21.64 1.58
N THR A 147 11.28 20.97 2.32
CA THR A 147 11.52 19.52 2.25
C THR A 147 11.37 18.81 3.59
N SER A 148 10.96 19.51 4.65
CA SER A 148 10.83 18.90 5.98
C SER A 148 9.81 17.76 6.00
N SER A 149 8.76 17.85 5.18
CA SER A 149 7.78 16.76 4.98
C SER A 149 8.36 15.51 4.32
N LEU A 150 9.41 15.64 3.49
CA LEU A 150 10.12 14.49 2.92
C LEU A 150 10.96 13.79 3.98
N ASP A 151 11.65 14.57 4.83
CA ASP A 151 12.43 14.02 5.94
C ASP A 151 11.52 13.30 6.95
N GLU A 152 10.36 13.88 7.27
CA GLU A 152 9.32 13.25 8.09
C GLU A 152 8.84 11.94 7.49
N LEU A 153 8.57 11.91 6.17
CA LEU A 153 8.16 10.71 5.47
C LEU A 153 9.22 9.61 5.55
N VAL A 154 10.49 9.94 5.27
CA VAL A 154 11.60 8.98 5.33
C VAL A 154 11.79 8.42 6.74
N GLN A 155 11.70 9.27 7.77
CA GLN A 155 11.77 8.84 9.17
C GLN A 155 10.61 7.94 9.55
N THR A 156 9.38 8.25 9.10
CA THR A 156 8.18 7.46 9.38
C THR A 156 8.21 6.09 8.69
N MET A 157 8.74 5.99 7.47
CA MET A 157 8.95 4.71 6.79
C MET A 157 9.93 3.78 7.52
N GLY A 158 10.89 4.34 8.26
CA GLY A 158 11.86 3.59 9.06
C GLY A 158 12.72 2.63 8.23
N LYS A 159 12.97 1.41 8.75
CA LYS A 159 13.85 0.40 8.12
C LYS A 159 13.09 -0.60 7.22
N GLY A 160 11.83 -0.35 6.98
CA GLY A 160 10.95 -1.29 6.29
C GLY A 160 10.95 -1.14 4.76
N MET A 161 10.19 -2.03 4.13
CA MET A 161 9.87 -1.95 2.71
C MET A 161 8.58 -1.15 2.53
N ALA A 162 8.66 -0.07 1.74
CA ALA A 162 7.54 0.82 1.43
C ALA A 162 7.02 0.61 -0.01
N VAL A 163 5.69 0.67 -0.16
CA VAL A 163 5.02 0.79 -1.47
C VAL A 163 4.28 2.12 -1.54
N PHE A 164 4.24 2.73 -2.73
CA PHE A 164 3.56 4.00 -2.96
C PHE A 164 2.29 3.78 -3.77
N MET A 165 1.16 4.24 -3.26
CA MET A 165 -0.15 4.11 -3.88
C MET A 165 -0.90 5.44 -3.87
N GLY A 166 -1.98 5.55 -4.62
CA GLY A 166 -2.79 6.76 -4.63
C GLY A 166 -3.25 7.14 -6.04
N GLN A 167 -4.10 8.13 -6.10
CA GLN A 167 -4.79 8.59 -7.30
C GLN A 167 -3.83 8.99 -8.43
N SER A 168 -4.25 8.80 -9.68
CA SER A 168 -3.51 9.34 -10.84
C SER A 168 -3.48 10.89 -10.76
N GLY A 169 -2.33 11.48 -11.04
CA GLY A 169 -2.16 12.95 -10.92
C GLY A 169 -1.93 13.47 -9.49
N ALA A 170 -1.92 12.61 -8.47
CA ALA A 170 -1.65 13.00 -7.08
C ALA A 170 -0.18 13.36 -6.80
N GLY A 171 0.70 13.36 -7.79
CA GLY A 171 2.10 13.74 -7.59
C GLY A 171 3.04 12.61 -7.16
N LYS A 172 2.62 11.33 -7.23
CA LYS A 172 3.47 10.17 -6.85
C LYS A 172 4.83 10.16 -7.54
N SER A 173 4.87 10.30 -8.87
CA SER A 173 6.15 10.30 -9.62
C SER A 173 7.03 11.48 -9.23
N THR A 174 6.45 12.64 -8.95
CA THR A 174 7.17 13.81 -8.45
C THR A 174 7.77 13.55 -7.08
N LEU A 175 6.98 12.99 -6.15
CA LEU A 175 7.43 12.60 -4.82
C LEU A 175 8.56 11.56 -4.89
N LEU A 176 8.39 10.53 -5.71
CA LEU A 176 9.42 9.50 -5.91
C LEU A 176 10.70 10.08 -6.53
N ASN A 177 10.61 11.02 -7.48
CA ASN A 177 11.79 11.70 -8.04
C ASN A 177 12.49 12.60 -7.01
N GLN A 178 11.76 13.17 -6.06
CA GLN A 178 12.37 13.92 -4.94
C GLN A 178 13.11 12.98 -3.98
N LEU A 179 12.55 11.80 -3.71
CA LEU A 179 13.17 10.79 -2.84
C LEU A 179 14.31 10.02 -3.53
N MET A 180 14.23 9.84 -4.84
CA MET A 180 15.15 9.04 -5.66
C MET A 180 15.43 9.76 -6.99
N PRO A 181 16.22 10.86 -6.99
CA PRO A 181 16.46 11.68 -8.18
C PRO A 181 17.10 10.89 -9.34
N GLU A 182 17.83 9.83 -9.04
CA GLU A 182 18.51 8.97 -10.02
C GLU A 182 17.57 8.14 -10.89
N LEU A 183 16.29 7.97 -10.48
CA LEU A 183 15.34 7.18 -11.25
C LEU A 183 14.74 7.92 -12.44
N ASP A 184 14.75 9.25 -12.43
CA ASP A 184 14.21 10.13 -13.48
C ASP A 184 12.84 9.65 -14.03
N LEU A 185 11.91 9.38 -13.11
CA LEU A 185 10.58 8.89 -13.46
C LEU A 185 9.81 9.93 -14.26
N LEU A 186 9.16 9.51 -15.34
CA LEU A 186 8.33 10.40 -16.16
C LEU A 186 7.17 10.98 -15.32
N THR A 187 7.14 12.31 -15.22
CA THR A 187 6.08 13.06 -14.55
C THR A 187 5.05 13.58 -15.55
N GLY A 188 3.74 13.50 -15.23
CA GLY A 188 2.65 14.07 -16.03
C GLY A 188 1.79 13.04 -16.80
N GLU A 189 0.82 13.52 -17.58
CA GLU A 189 -0.16 12.72 -18.34
C GLU A 189 0.43 11.81 -19.43
N ILE A 190 1.72 11.95 -19.75
CA ILE A 190 2.41 11.20 -20.80
C ILE A 190 2.51 9.70 -20.45
N SER A 191 2.37 9.33 -19.18
CA SER A 191 2.37 7.92 -18.75
C SER A 191 1.19 7.10 -19.31
N THR A 192 0.08 7.74 -19.66
CA THR A 192 -1.10 7.09 -20.25
C THR A 192 -1.02 6.97 -21.78
N ALA A 193 -0.34 7.87 -22.45
CA ALA A 193 -0.22 7.88 -23.92
C ALA A 193 0.86 6.90 -24.43
N LEU A 194 1.94 6.70 -23.71
CA LEU A 194 3.02 5.74 -24.06
C LEU A 194 2.69 4.28 -23.72
N GLY A 195 1.64 4.02 -22.94
CA GLY A 195 1.20 2.68 -22.56
C GLY A 195 0.57 1.84 -23.67
N ARG A 196 0.31 2.40 -24.86
CA ARG A 196 -0.35 1.68 -25.98
C ARG A 196 0.58 1.14 -27.07
N GLY A 197 1.89 1.21 -26.91
CA GLY A 197 2.76 0.93 -28.05
C GLY A 197 4.12 0.28 -27.81
N ARG A 198 4.40 -0.31 -26.66
CA ARG A 198 5.51 -1.26 -26.50
C ARG A 198 5.30 -2.04 -25.20
N HIS A 199 5.40 -3.38 -25.25
CA HIS A 199 5.53 -4.27 -24.10
C HIS A 199 6.87 -4.01 -23.38
N THR A 200 7.01 -2.88 -22.68
CA THR A 200 8.00 -2.75 -21.63
C THR A 200 7.39 -3.40 -20.39
N THR A 201 7.75 -4.65 -20.16
CA THR A 201 7.53 -5.30 -18.87
C THR A 201 8.25 -4.45 -17.83
N ARG A 202 7.50 -3.59 -17.15
CA ARG A 202 8.05 -2.76 -16.08
C ARG A 202 8.40 -3.71 -14.95
N HIS A 203 9.68 -3.85 -14.70
CA HIS A 203 10.18 -4.68 -13.61
C HIS A 203 10.14 -3.85 -12.35
N VAL A 204 9.54 -4.39 -11.29
CA VAL A 204 9.62 -3.80 -9.94
C VAL A 204 11.06 -3.99 -9.44
N GLU A 205 11.61 -2.97 -8.81
CA GLU A 205 12.92 -3.01 -8.16
C GLU A 205 12.85 -2.31 -6.80
N LEU A 206 13.63 -2.76 -5.82
CA LEU A 206 13.74 -2.12 -4.51
C LEU A 206 14.91 -1.16 -4.47
N HIS A 207 14.65 0.10 -4.19
CA HIS A 207 15.64 1.16 -4.10
C HIS A 207 15.82 1.61 -2.64
N PRO A 208 17.06 1.75 -2.15
CA PRO A 208 17.31 2.25 -0.80
C PRO A 208 17.05 3.76 -0.73
N VAL A 209 16.28 4.20 0.28
CA VAL A 209 16.05 5.61 0.61
C VAL A 209 16.16 5.76 2.13
N GLY A 210 17.20 6.42 2.61
CA GLY A 210 17.54 6.40 4.02
C GLY A 210 17.77 4.97 4.52
N GLU A 211 17.04 4.55 5.53
CA GLU A 211 17.05 3.16 6.02
C GLU A 211 15.94 2.28 5.37
N ALA A 212 15.02 2.89 4.62
CA ALA A 212 13.91 2.18 3.97
C ALA A 212 14.30 1.61 2.59
N LEU A 213 13.48 0.68 2.11
CA LEU A 213 13.49 0.19 0.73
C LEU A 213 12.18 0.61 0.08
N ILE A 214 12.24 1.32 -1.03
CA ILE A 214 11.05 1.70 -1.80
C ILE A 214 10.91 0.77 -3.00
N ALA A 215 9.75 0.16 -3.16
CA ALA A 215 9.41 -0.57 -4.37
C ALA A 215 9.02 0.42 -5.48
N ASP A 216 9.78 0.45 -6.57
CA ASP A 216 9.39 1.19 -7.78
C ASP A 216 8.21 0.49 -8.44
N THR A 217 7.03 0.99 -8.15
CA THR A 217 5.78 0.40 -8.64
C THR A 217 4.97 1.44 -9.39
N PRO A 218 4.97 1.41 -10.73
CA PRO A 218 4.16 2.33 -11.50
C PRO A 218 2.67 2.03 -11.33
N GLY A 219 1.92 3.06 -10.91
CA GLY A 219 0.49 3.13 -11.15
C GLY A 219 -0.44 2.33 -10.23
N PHE A 220 -0.25 2.39 -8.91
CA PHE A 220 -1.23 1.91 -7.95
C PHE A 220 -2.33 2.97 -7.74
N SER A 221 -3.23 3.10 -8.73
CA SER A 221 -4.26 4.17 -8.70
C SER A 221 -5.66 3.66 -8.33
N THR A 222 -5.90 2.36 -8.41
CA THR A 222 -7.19 1.76 -8.08
C THR A 222 -6.98 0.49 -7.27
N ILE A 223 -7.77 0.34 -6.23
CA ILE A 223 -7.78 -0.85 -5.37
C ILE A 223 -9.17 -1.47 -5.40
N ASP A 224 -9.19 -2.77 -5.65
CA ASP A 224 -10.37 -3.60 -5.49
C ASP A 224 -10.30 -4.28 -4.12
N LEU A 225 -11.38 -4.23 -3.36
CA LEU A 225 -11.45 -4.90 -2.05
C LEU A 225 -11.80 -6.40 -2.19
N ILE A 226 -11.33 -7.08 -3.24
CA ILE A 226 -11.79 -8.43 -3.68
C ILE A 226 -11.57 -9.50 -2.62
N ASP A 227 -10.47 -9.42 -1.90
CA ASP A 227 -10.06 -10.44 -0.93
C ASP A 227 -10.56 -10.14 0.49
N ILE A 228 -11.46 -9.15 0.65
CA ILE A 228 -12.03 -8.76 1.93
C ILE A 228 -13.44 -9.34 2.06
N GLU A 229 -13.68 -10.09 3.14
CA GLU A 229 -15.00 -10.57 3.52
C GLU A 229 -15.75 -9.49 4.31
N ALA A 230 -17.08 -9.42 4.11
CA ALA A 230 -17.89 -8.39 4.78
C ALA A 230 -17.79 -8.44 6.31
N VAL A 231 -17.64 -9.64 6.88
CA VAL A 231 -17.53 -9.87 8.33
C VAL A 231 -16.26 -9.29 8.92
N ASP A 232 -15.19 -9.17 8.14
CA ASP A 232 -13.90 -8.66 8.59
C ASP A 232 -13.78 -7.12 8.43
N LEU A 233 -14.63 -6.52 7.58
CA LEU A 233 -14.55 -5.10 7.25
C LEU A 233 -14.54 -4.15 8.47
N PRO A 234 -15.36 -4.35 9.53
CA PRO A 234 -15.32 -3.48 10.70
C PRO A 234 -13.95 -3.42 11.39
N SER A 235 -13.18 -4.51 11.37
CA SER A 235 -11.87 -4.58 12.01
C SER A 235 -10.78 -3.78 11.28
N PHE A 236 -11.03 -3.37 10.04
CA PHE A 236 -10.14 -2.51 9.25
C PHE A 236 -10.45 -1.01 9.41
N PHE A 237 -11.31 -0.68 10.38
CA PHE A 237 -11.61 0.68 10.82
C PHE A 237 -11.19 0.81 12.29
N PRO A 238 -9.99 1.32 12.60
CA PRO A 238 -9.50 1.41 13.99
C PRO A 238 -10.43 2.18 14.93
N ASP A 239 -11.08 3.21 14.42
CA ASP A 239 -12.10 3.99 15.14
C ASP A 239 -13.34 3.15 15.49
N PHE A 240 -13.70 2.14 14.69
CA PHE A 240 -14.81 1.22 15.01
C PHE A 240 -14.33 0.10 15.93
N GLU A 241 -13.13 -0.44 15.66
CA GLU A 241 -12.56 -1.51 16.45
C GLU A 241 -12.35 -1.09 17.92
N ALA A 242 -11.94 0.16 18.18
CA ALA A 242 -11.82 0.72 19.52
C ALA A 242 -13.15 0.77 20.30
N LEU A 243 -14.29 0.76 19.60
CA LEU A 243 -15.63 0.83 20.17
C LEU A 243 -16.38 -0.51 20.19
N ARG A 244 -15.83 -1.53 19.51
CA ARG A 244 -16.48 -2.82 19.23
C ARG A 244 -17.00 -3.53 20.47
N ASP A 245 -16.18 -3.60 21.51
CA ASP A 245 -16.52 -4.30 22.76
C ASP A 245 -17.63 -3.61 23.57
N GLN A 246 -17.97 -2.36 23.23
CA GLN A 246 -19.05 -1.59 23.84
C GLN A 246 -20.39 -1.76 23.11
N CYS A 247 -20.42 -2.47 21.97
CA CYS A 247 -21.66 -2.80 21.29
C CYS A 247 -22.42 -3.88 22.05
N ARG A 248 -23.77 -3.82 21.98
CA ARG A 248 -24.63 -4.81 22.65
C ARG A 248 -24.39 -6.25 22.17
N PHE A 249 -24.01 -6.44 20.90
CA PHE A 249 -23.86 -7.77 20.30
C PHE A 249 -22.41 -8.02 19.92
N GLY A 250 -21.87 -9.18 20.30
CA GLY A 250 -20.62 -9.67 19.77
C GLY A 250 -20.74 -9.90 18.26
N GLY A 251 -19.76 -9.40 17.47
CA GLY A 251 -19.81 -9.46 16.01
C GLY A 251 -20.78 -8.47 15.36
N CYS A 252 -21.04 -7.33 16.03
CA CYS A 252 -21.82 -6.24 15.47
C CYS A 252 -21.20 -5.74 14.16
N MET A 253 -22.01 -5.67 13.10
CA MET A 253 -21.60 -5.12 11.80
C MET A 253 -21.86 -3.62 11.70
N HIS A 254 -22.38 -2.99 12.76
CA HIS A 254 -22.65 -1.55 12.85
C HIS A 254 -23.62 -0.99 11.78
N ILE A 255 -24.47 -1.84 11.20
CA ILE A 255 -25.42 -1.47 10.12
C ILE A 255 -26.84 -1.33 10.68
N ASN A 256 -27.46 -2.45 11.01
CA ASN A 256 -28.87 -2.49 11.43
C ASN A 256 -29.06 -2.81 12.93
N GLU A 257 -27.99 -3.17 13.64
CA GLU A 257 -28.07 -3.61 15.02
C GLU A 257 -28.54 -2.47 15.93
N PRO A 258 -29.49 -2.74 16.84
CA PRO A 258 -29.92 -1.77 17.84
C PRO A 258 -28.86 -1.62 18.93
N ASN A 259 -28.77 -0.43 19.52
CA ASN A 259 -27.79 -0.11 20.59
C ASN A 259 -26.33 -0.40 20.14
N CYS A 260 -26.02 0.06 18.94
CA CYS A 260 -24.68 -0.03 18.36
C CYS A 260 -23.85 1.18 18.81
N ARG A 261 -22.75 0.94 19.53
CA ARG A 261 -21.88 2.01 20.04
C ARG A 261 -21.22 2.84 18.92
N VAL A 262 -20.87 2.22 17.80
CA VAL A 262 -20.31 2.95 16.65
C VAL A 262 -21.34 3.94 16.09
N LYS A 263 -22.62 3.54 15.93
CA LYS A 263 -23.66 4.47 15.45
C LYS A 263 -23.94 5.61 16.45
N GLU A 264 -23.84 5.34 17.74
CA GLU A 264 -23.91 6.39 18.78
C GLU A 264 -22.72 7.34 18.67
N ALA A 265 -21.51 6.83 18.42
CA ALA A 265 -20.30 7.62 18.21
C ALA A 265 -20.38 8.51 16.96
N VAL A 266 -20.97 8.01 15.88
CA VAL A 266 -21.29 8.83 14.69
C VAL A 266 -22.26 9.94 15.02
N ALA A 267 -23.34 9.64 15.76
CA ALA A 267 -24.34 10.63 16.14
C ALA A 267 -23.78 11.72 17.09
N SER A 268 -22.80 11.39 17.91
CA SER A 268 -22.12 12.35 18.81
C SER A 268 -20.94 13.10 18.15
N GLY A 269 -20.51 12.69 16.95
CA GLY A 269 -19.34 13.26 16.26
C GLY A 269 -17.98 12.70 16.73
N GLU A 270 -17.96 11.67 17.58
CA GLU A 270 -16.76 10.95 17.98
C GLU A 270 -16.16 10.16 16.79
N VAL A 271 -17.01 9.57 15.97
CA VAL A 271 -16.66 8.99 14.67
C VAL A 271 -17.15 9.94 13.58
N ALA A 272 -16.26 10.29 12.63
CA ALA A 272 -16.61 11.19 11.56
C ALA A 272 -17.73 10.60 10.67
N PRO A 273 -18.81 11.34 10.37
CA PRO A 273 -19.93 10.82 9.57
C PRO A 273 -19.51 10.28 8.21
N TYR A 274 -18.56 10.95 7.53
CA TYR A 274 -18.08 10.50 6.22
C TYR A 274 -17.37 9.13 6.28
N ARG A 275 -16.67 8.81 7.39
CA ARG A 275 -16.04 7.50 7.59
C ARG A 275 -17.08 6.39 7.65
N TYR A 276 -18.16 6.64 8.39
CA TYR A 276 -19.26 5.68 8.50
C TYR A 276 -19.99 5.49 7.15
N GLU A 277 -20.19 6.58 6.39
CA GLU A 277 -20.75 6.52 5.03
C GLU A 277 -19.87 5.68 4.09
N HIS A 278 -18.55 5.85 4.14
CA HIS A 278 -17.62 5.05 3.34
C HIS A 278 -17.64 3.58 3.76
N TYR A 279 -17.69 3.30 5.05
CA TYR A 279 -17.86 1.94 5.57
C TYR A 279 -19.10 1.25 4.99
N LEU A 280 -20.23 1.92 5.00
CA LEU A 280 -21.48 1.38 4.44
C LEU A 280 -21.36 1.12 2.94
N GLN A 281 -20.73 2.01 2.18
CA GLN A 281 -20.48 1.84 0.74
C GLN A 281 -19.55 0.65 0.47
N PHE A 282 -18.47 0.49 1.24
CA PHE A 282 -17.57 -0.66 1.10
C PHE A 282 -18.27 -1.96 1.45
N HIS A 283 -19.07 -1.96 2.51
CA HIS A 283 -19.87 -3.13 2.87
C HIS A 283 -20.85 -3.52 1.76
N GLU A 284 -21.59 -2.57 1.20
CA GLU A 284 -22.51 -2.80 0.09
C GLU A 284 -21.77 -3.35 -1.14
N GLU A 285 -20.62 -2.77 -1.48
CA GLU A 285 -19.74 -3.26 -2.56
C GLU A 285 -19.32 -4.72 -2.34
N ILE A 286 -18.89 -5.04 -1.11
CA ILE A 286 -18.41 -6.38 -0.77
C ILE A 286 -19.54 -7.40 -0.85
N VAL A 287 -20.70 -7.11 -0.27
CA VAL A 287 -21.87 -8.01 -0.27
C VAL A 287 -22.49 -8.14 -1.66
N GLY A 288 -22.50 -7.07 -2.45
CA GLY A 288 -23.04 -7.04 -3.80
C GLY A 288 -22.21 -7.78 -4.86
N ARG A 289 -21.02 -8.27 -4.51
CA ARG A 289 -20.16 -9.01 -5.45
C ARG A 289 -20.79 -10.33 -5.87
N LYS A 290 -20.78 -10.59 -7.16
CA LYS A 290 -21.08 -11.93 -7.66
C LYS A 290 -19.98 -12.89 -7.23
N PRO A 291 -20.31 -14.07 -6.67
CA PRO A 291 -19.28 -15.07 -6.32
C PRO A 291 -18.42 -15.36 -7.56
N MET A 292 -17.11 -15.12 -7.45
CA MET A 292 -16.20 -15.59 -8.48
C MET A 292 -16.08 -17.11 -8.39
N TYR A 293 -16.71 -17.82 -9.32
CA TYR A 293 -16.51 -19.26 -9.47
C TYR A 293 -15.09 -19.51 -9.95
N ILE A 294 -14.17 -19.78 -9.04
CA ILE A 294 -12.87 -20.35 -9.39
C ILE A 294 -13.18 -21.73 -10.00
N LYS A 295 -13.06 -21.85 -11.32
CA LYS A 295 -13.08 -23.16 -11.98
C LYS A 295 -11.94 -23.98 -11.37
N LYS A 296 -12.27 -24.88 -10.43
CA LYS A 296 -11.34 -25.94 -10.03
C LYS A 296 -11.02 -26.74 -11.30
N ASN A 297 -9.86 -26.53 -11.87
CA ASN A 297 -9.36 -27.41 -12.91
C ASN A 297 -9.32 -28.83 -12.32
N LYS A 298 -10.27 -29.66 -12.72
CA LYS A 298 -10.20 -31.10 -12.47
C LYS A 298 -8.91 -31.61 -13.14
N ARG A 299 -8.01 -32.14 -12.35
CA ARG A 299 -6.93 -33.00 -12.80
C ARG A 299 -7.50 -34.29 -13.34
#